data_3b3a53e78604fd01f70706d29d776e76
#
_entry.id   3b3a53e78604fd01f70706d29d776e76
#
_cell.length_a   1.000
_cell.length_b   1.000
_cell.length_c   1.000
_cell.angle_alpha   90.00
_cell.angle_beta   90.00
_cell.angle_gamma   90.00
#
_symmetry.space_group_name_H-M   'P 1'
#
loop_
_entity.id
_entity.type
_entity.pdbx_description
1 polymer ?
#
loop_
_entity_poly.entity_id
_entity_poly.type
_entity_poly.pdbx_seq_one_letter_code
_entity_poly.pdbx_strand_id
1 'polypeptide(L)' 'MGFIENLVQQFENNPRNVGFADLCKVCNHYFGKPRTKGSHNVYKTPWQGDPRINIQNDNGKAKAYQVRQVVKAIKKLQGV' A
#
# COMPACT_ATOMS: atom_id res chain seq x y z
N MET A 1 -20.13 0.85 0.97
CA MET A 1 -18.72 0.48 1.16
C MET A 1 -18.06 0.32 -0.18
N GLY A 2 -16.93 0.95 -0.36
CA GLY A 2 -16.23 0.92 -1.62
C GLY A 2 -15.34 -0.30 -1.78
N PHE A 3 -14.95 -0.57 -3.03
CA PHE A 3 -14.04 -1.64 -3.38
C PHE A 3 -12.69 -1.47 -2.65
N ILE A 4 -12.18 -0.24 -2.59
CA ILE A 4 -10.89 0.06 -1.97
C ILE A 4 -10.94 -0.21 -0.46
N GLU A 5 -12.00 0.21 0.23
CA GLU A 5 -12.16 0.00 1.66
C GLU A 5 -12.23 -1.50 1.98
N ASN A 6 -12.86 -2.29 1.12
CA ASN A 6 -12.92 -3.73 1.29
C ASN A 6 -11.53 -4.36 1.16
N LEU A 7 -10.71 -3.88 0.21
CA LEU A 7 -9.34 -4.37 0.07
C LEU A 7 -8.51 -4.03 1.30
N VAL A 8 -8.63 -2.81 1.83
CA VAL A 8 -7.90 -2.41 3.04
C VAL A 8 -8.28 -3.32 4.21
N GLN A 9 -9.57 -3.63 4.34
CA GLN A 9 -10.03 -4.54 5.39
C GLN A 9 -9.40 -5.92 5.26
N GLN A 10 -9.32 -6.44 4.04
CA GLN A 10 -8.68 -7.73 3.78
C GLN A 10 -7.20 -7.67 4.13
N PHE A 11 -6.52 -6.57 3.82
CA PHE A 11 -5.10 -6.40 4.16
C PHE A 11 -4.87 -6.43 5.66
N GLU A 12 -5.75 -5.80 6.43
CA GLU A 12 -5.67 -5.81 7.89
C GLU A 12 -5.88 -7.24 8.44
N ASN A 13 -6.83 -7.95 7.87
CA ASN A 13 -7.18 -9.28 8.37
C ASN A 13 -6.13 -10.33 8.01
N ASN A 14 -5.50 -10.20 6.83
CA ASN A 14 -4.55 -11.21 6.38
C ASN A 14 -3.44 -10.58 5.53
N PRO A 15 -2.50 -9.87 6.16
CA PRO A 15 -1.42 -9.19 5.42
C PRO A 15 -0.45 -10.15 4.72
N ARG A 16 -0.46 -11.42 5.08
CA ARG A 16 0.42 -12.41 4.46
C ARG A 16 -0.12 -12.97 3.15
N ASN A 17 -1.37 -12.67 2.82
CA ASN A 17 -2.01 -13.20 1.62
C ASN A 17 -2.57 -12.04 0.78
N VAL A 18 -1.71 -11.15 0.36
CA VAL A 18 -2.09 -9.96 -0.42
C VAL A 18 -1.40 -10.01 -1.77
N GLY A 19 -2.18 -9.91 -2.84
CA GLY A 19 -1.64 -9.80 -4.18
C GLY A 19 -1.02 -8.43 -4.40
N PHE A 20 0.10 -8.40 -5.09
CA PHE A 20 0.78 -7.13 -5.37
C PHE A 20 -0.11 -6.18 -6.18
N ALA A 21 -0.87 -6.70 -7.15
CA ALA A 21 -1.77 -5.89 -7.95
C ALA A 21 -2.84 -5.20 -7.10
N ASP A 22 -3.38 -5.92 -6.11
CA ASP A 22 -4.38 -5.34 -5.21
C ASP A 22 -3.77 -4.26 -4.33
N LEU A 23 -2.55 -4.48 -3.84
CA LEU A 23 -1.85 -3.47 -3.05
C LEU A 23 -1.58 -2.22 -3.87
N CYS A 24 -1.22 -2.39 -5.15
CA CYS A 24 -1.03 -1.26 -6.06
C CYS A 24 -2.31 -0.45 -6.25
N LYS A 25 -3.46 -1.11 -6.39
CA LYS A 25 -4.74 -0.43 -6.54
C LYS A 25 -5.03 0.46 -5.35
N VAL A 26 -4.81 -0.05 -4.15
CA VAL A 26 -5.04 0.70 -2.93
C VAL A 26 -4.05 1.87 -2.80
N CYS A 27 -2.78 1.61 -3.04
CA CYS A 27 -1.76 2.67 -2.96
C CYS A 27 -2.00 3.77 -3.99
N ASN A 28 -2.37 3.41 -5.23
CA ASN A 28 -2.69 4.39 -6.26
C ASN A 28 -3.86 5.28 -5.85
N HIS A 29 -4.85 4.69 -5.18
CA HIS A 29 -6.02 5.43 -4.73
C HIS A 29 -5.66 6.48 -3.66
N TYR A 30 -4.83 6.10 -2.70
CA TYR A 30 -4.54 6.97 -1.56
C TYR A 30 -3.32 7.89 -1.78
N PHE A 31 -2.33 7.43 -2.52
CA PHE A 31 -1.05 8.14 -2.62
C PHE A 31 -0.73 8.61 -4.04
N GLY A 32 -1.56 8.27 -5.00
CA GLY A 32 -1.38 8.68 -6.38
C GLY A 32 -0.44 7.77 -7.14
N LYS A 33 0.15 8.30 -8.22
CA LYS A 33 0.93 7.50 -9.14
C LYS A 33 2.32 7.20 -8.57
N PRO A 34 2.78 5.94 -8.62
CA PRO A 34 4.09 5.61 -8.07
C PRO A 34 5.21 5.91 -9.06
N ARG A 35 6.43 5.98 -8.52
CA ARG A 35 7.64 5.85 -9.32
C ARG A 35 8.01 4.37 -9.32
N THR A 36 8.06 3.77 -10.49
CA THR A 36 8.40 2.35 -10.63
C THR A 36 9.87 2.19 -10.93
N LYS A 37 10.53 1.31 -10.19
CA LYS A 37 11.94 1.00 -10.41
C LYS A 37 12.14 -0.50 -10.22
N GLY A 38 12.31 -1.24 -11.35
CA GLY A 38 12.39 -2.69 -11.31
C GLY A 38 11.10 -3.29 -10.76
N SER A 39 11.20 -4.11 -9.73
CA SER A 39 10.07 -4.75 -9.07
C SER A 39 9.47 -3.89 -7.95
N HIS A 40 10.00 -2.67 -7.75
CA HIS A 40 9.55 -1.79 -6.68
C HIS A 40 8.68 -0.67 -7.20
N ASN A 41 7.62 -0.36 -6.46
CA ASN A 41 6.83 0.85 -6.64
C ASN A 41 7.03 1.73 -5.41
N VAL A 42 7.39 2.99 -5.63
CA VAL A 42 7.64 3.95 -4.56
C VAL A 42 6.61 5.07 -4.65
N TYR A 43 5.88 5.27 -3.57
CA TYR A 43 4.84 6.28 -3.48
C TYR A 43 5.27 7.42 -2.57
N LYS A 44 4.92 8.65 -2.95
CA LYS A 44 5.12 9.83 -2.11
C LYS A 44 4.02 9.91 -1.07
N THR A 45 4.35 10.49 0.07
CA THR A 45 3.38 10.76 1.12
C THR A 45 3.31 12.25 1.39
N PRO A 46 2.18 12.76 1.96
CA PRO A 46 2.03 14.20 2.18
C PRO A 46 2.69 14.70 3.46
N TRP A 47 3.36 13.84 4.22
CA TRP A 47 3.89 14.22 5.52
C TRP A 47 5.25 14.85 5.43
N GLN A 48 5.56 15.69 6.42
CA GLN A 48 6.86 16.33 6.53
C GLN A 48 7.96 15.28 6.69
N GLY A 49 9.12 15.52 6.08
CA GLY A 49 10.21 14.56 6.06
C GLY A 49 10.12 13.61 4.88
N ASP A 50 9.03 13.69 4.13
CA ASP A 50 8.82 12.94 2.89
C ASP A 50 9.09 11.44 3.03
N PRO A 51 8.49 10.77 4.02
CA PRO A 51 8.62 9.33 4.11
C PRO A 51 8.00 8.68 2.88
N ARG A 52 8.68 7.71 2.31
CA ARG A 52 8.23 7.03 1.10
C ARG A 52 7.63 5.69 1.47
N ILE A 53 6.61 5.29 0.69
CA ILE A 53 6.08 3.94 0.77
C ILE A 53 6.67 3.15 -0.37
N ASN A 54 7.36 2.07 -0.04
CA ASN A 54 8.02 1.20 -1.00
C ASN A 54 7.38 -0.18 -0.92
N ILE A 55 6.81 -0.62 -2.04
CA ILE A 55 6.23 -1.96 -2.13
C ILE A 55 6.92 -2.72 -3.25
N GLN A 56 7.11 -4.02 -3.02
CA GLN A 56 7.85 -4.88 -3.94
C GLN A 56 7.00 -6.04 -4.40
N ASN A 57 7.08 -6.32 -5.71
CA ASN A 57 6.43 -7.49 -6.29
C ASN A 57 7.33 -8.70 -6.06
N ASP A 58 6.82 -9.65 -5.29
CA ASP A 58 7.50 -10.90 -4.99
C ASP A 58 6.67 -12.03 -5.59
N ASN A 59 6.94 -12.36 -6.86
CA ASN A 59 6.22 -13.39 -7.62
C ASN A 59 4.70 -13.15 -7.62
N GLY A 60 4.29 -11.90 -7.78
CA GLY A 60 2.90 -11.51 -7.80
C GLY A 60 2.29 -11.25 -6.43
N LYS A 61 3.04 -11.43 -5.38
CA LYS A 61 2.57 -11.20 -4.01
C LYS A 61 3.27 -10.02 -3.36
N ALA A 62 2.58 -9.38 -2.44
CA ALA A 62 3.14 -8.31 -1.63
C ALA A 62 3.79 -8.89 -0.38
N LYS A 63 4.85 -8.25 0.09
CA LYS A 63 5.50 -8.64 1.34
C LYS A 63 4.66 -8.18 2.53
N ALA A 64 4.45 -9.08 3.49
CA ALA A 64 3.56 -8.80 4.62
C ALA A 64 3.92 -7.54 5.38
N TYR A 65 5.21 -7.30 5.64
CA TYR A 65 5.62 -6.12 6.38
C TYR A 65 5.31 -4.83 5.61
N GLN A 66 5.38 -4.87 4.28
CA GLN A 66 5.04 -3.72 3.45
C GLN A 66 3.53 -3.47 3.44
N VAL A 67 2.72 -4.55 3.44
CA VAL A 67 1.27 -4.42 3.57
C VAL A 67 0.91 -3.73 4.88
N ARG A 68 1.55 -4.11 5.99
CA ARG A 68 1.31 -3.47 7.28
C ARG A 68 1.70 -2.00 7.28
N GLN A 69 2.81 -1.66 6.63
CA GLN A 69 3.23 -0.26 6.51
C GLN A 69 2.22 0.56 5.72
N VAL A 70 1.68 0.00 4.63
CA VAL A 70 0.68 0.67 3.81
C VAL A 70 -0.59 0.91 4.62
N VAL A 71 -1.08 -0.10 5.33
CA VAL A 71 -2.29 0.04 6.15
C VAL A 71 -2.09 1.11 7.21
N LYS A 72 -0.93 1.12 7.87
CA LYS A 72 -0.61 2.13 8.89
C LYS A 72 -0.61 3.54 8.28
N ALA A 73 -0.03 3.68 7.09
CA ALA A 73 0.02 4.97 6.41
C ALA A 73 -1.38 5.45 6.00
N ILE A 74 -2.24 4.53 5.55
CA ILE A 74 -3.62 4.87 5.19
C ILE A 74 -4.38 5.37 6.42
N LYS A 75 -4.24 4.69 7.54
CA LYS A 75 -4.88 5.11 8.78
C LYS A 75 -4.41 6.49 9.22
N LYS A 76 -3.12 6.77 9.09
CA LYS A 76 -2.56 8.09 9.38
C LYS A 76 -3.16 9.15 8.46
N LEU A 77 -3.32 8.83 7.18
CA LEU A 77 -3.90 9.73 6.19
C LEU A 77 -5.36 10.06 6.54
N GLN A 78 -6.09 9.10 7.08
CA GLN A 78 -7.49 9.26 7.48
C GLN A 78 -7.66 9.91 8.85
N GLY A 79 -6.57 10.21 9.53
CA GLY A 79 -6.62 10.86 10.84
C GLY A 79 -6.97 9.92 11.99
N VAL A 80 -6.73 8.65 11.80
CA VAL A 80 -7.06 7.64 12.81
C VAL A 80 -5.85 7.29 13.64
#